data_c52147731c20679475a96bbc052d1665
#
_entry.id   c52147731c20679475a96bbc052d1665
#
_cell.length_a   1.000
_cell.length_b   1.000
_cell.length_c   1.000
_cell.angle_alpha   90.00
_cell.angle_beta   90.00
_cell.angle_gamma   90.00
#
_symmetry.space_group_name_H-M   'P 1'
#
loop_
_entity.id
_entity.type
_entity.pdbx_description
1 polymer ?
#
loop_
_entity_poly.entity_id
_entity_poly.type
_entity_poly.pdbx_seq_one_letter_code
_entity_poly.pdbx_strand_id
1 'polypeptide(L)'
;YGTAKMPVIGQSFYGSMALLAGEFNGNLPELAEPVAPFAMQQKWSWNSSEFMPEHNQVLATPVVVQLNDDNGDLVIDNNDVADVVVVTFKNSDYSKGVVRALSGIDGSELWDYSQGVIMADAAFTVGAADFDGDGIVEIVASSRFEDFVSIIDHEGVTKKQIAKANSGWRTTGDVTIADINGNGSLEFVLGDAVYNYETGSLFNFDRAPTSVSFDANNDGVQEILATGKLYDVNGAELWSYTGENEVWFSSVADIDSDGQPEIESGK
;
A
#
# COMPACT_ATOMS: atom_id res chain seq x y z
N TYR A 1 13.00 -20.47 -29.39
CA TYR A 1 13.43 -19.70 -28.18
C TYR A 1 13.52 -18.24 -28.57
N GLY A 2 12.48 -17.47 -28.28
CA GLY A 2 12.47 -16.03 -28.45
C GLY A 2 12.61 -15.36 -27.08
N THR A 3 13.76 -14.75 -26.79
CA THR A 3 13.94 -13.89 -25.64
C THR A 3 13.38 -12.53 -25.96
N ALA A 4 12.19 -12.19 -25.44
CA ALA A 4 11.74 -10.82 -25.43
C ALA A 4 12.60 -10.02 -24.44
N LYS A 5 13.44 -9.11 -24.95
CA LYS A 5 14.12 -8.12 -24.10
C LYS A 5 13.14 -7.00 -23.80
N MET A 6 12.69 -6.91 -22.56
CA MET A 6 12.12 -5.65 -22.07
C MET A 6 13.24 -4.59 -21.97
N PRO A 7 13.02 -3.35 -22.39
CA PRO A 7 13.96 -2.29 -22.15
C PRO A 7 14.04 -2.01 -20.65
N VAL A 8 15.21 -2.22 -20.07
CA VAL A 8 15.50 -1.82 -18.69
C VAL A 8 15.60 -0.31 -18.65
N ILE A 9 14.57 0.36 -18.15
CA ILE A 9 14.65 1.77 -17.77
C ILE A 9 15.28 1.78 -16.37
N GLY A 10 16.50 2.33 -16.31
CA GLY A 10 17.43 2.23 -15.22
C GLY A 10 16.89 2.49 -13.83
N GLN A 11 16.63 1.40 -13.14
CA GLN A 11 16.85 1.20 -11.71
C GLN A 11 16.99 -0.30 -11.47
N SER A 12 17.99 -0.68 -10.70
CA SER A 12 18.30 -2.07 -10.39
C SER A 12 17.24 -2.63 -9.43
N PHE A 13 16.29 -3.35 -9.97
CA PHE A 13 15.48 -4.26 -9.14
C PHE A 13 16.29 -5.54 -8.95
N TYR A 14 16.72 -5.82 -7.75
CA TYR A 14 17.19 -7.15 -7.35
C TYR A 14 15.96 -8.02 -7.08
N GLY A 15 15.46 -8.64 -8.12
CA GLY A 15 14.44 -9.68 -8.06
C GLY A 15 14.65 -10.62 -9.22
N SER A 16 14.84 -11.91 -8.95
CA SER A 16 14.89 -12.92 -9.98
C SER A 16 13.47 -13.20 -10.46
N MET A 17 13.10 -12.71 -11.64
CA MET A 17 11.91 -13.21 -12.32
C MET A 17 12.26 -14.56 -12.96
N ALA A 18 11.71 -15.64 -12.44
CA ALA A 18 11.68 -16.92 -13.14
C ALA A 18 10.62 -16.86 -14.24
N LEU A 19 11.03 -16.87 -15.49
CA LEU A 19 10.13 -17.07 -16.61
C LEU A 19 9.87 -18.58 -16.73
N LEU A 20 8.68 -19.04 -16.38
CA LEU A 20 8.24 -20.38 -16.72
C LEU A 20 7.95 -20.43 -18.23
N ALA A 21 8.78 -21.16 -18.97
CA ALA A 21 8.57 -21.45 -20.37
C ALA A 21 7.58 -22.60 -20.50
N GLY A 22 6.30 -22.31 -20.64
CA GLY A 22 5.31 -23.25 -21.16
C GLY A 22 5.43 -23.34 -22.69
N GLU A 23 5.31 -24.53 -23.27
CA GLU A 23 5.21 -24.69 -24.73
C GLU A 23 3.86 -24.09 -25.19
N PHE A 24 3.91 -22.94 -25.84
CA PHE A 24 2.74 -22.32 -26.45
C PHE A 24 2.53 -22.90 -27.85
N ASN A 25 1.56 -23.83 -28.00
CA ASN A 25 1.21 -24.48 -29.25
C ASN A 25 0.10 -23.75 -30.02
N GLY A 26 -0.04 -22.46 -29.87
CA GLY A 26 -0.98 -21.64 -30.62
C GLY A 26 -0.27 -20.65 -31.55
N ASN A 27 -0.91 -20.30 -32.67
CA ASN A 27 -0.49 -19.16 -33.47
C ASN A 27 -0.56 -17.92 -32.59
N LEU A 28 0.60 -17.32 -32.27
CA LEU A 28 0.60 -16.01 -31.67
C LEU A 28 -0.20 -15.06 -32.56
N PRO A 29 -1.14 -14.27 -31.99
CA PRO A 29 -1.76 -13.22 -32.78
C PRO A 29 -0.63 -12.35 -33.34
N GLU A 30 -0.75 -11.97 -34.60
CA GLU A 30 0.20 -11.05 -35.23
C GLU A 30 0.38 -9.86 -34.30
N LEU A 31 1.60 -9.69 -33.78
CA LEU A 31 1.89 -8.59 -32.85
C LEU A 31 1.54 -7.30 -33.59
N ALA A 32 0.60 -6.55 -33.04
CA ALA A 32 0.31 -5.21 -33.52
C ALA A 32 1.65 -4.46 -33.72
N GLU A 33 1.74 -3.67 -34.80
CA GLU A 33 2.88 -2.82 -35.09
C GLU A 33 3.41 -2.16 -33.79
N PRO A 34 4.72 -2.11 -33.57
CA PRO A 34 5.26 -1.61 -32.33
C PRO A 34 4.71 -0.21 -32.09
N VAL A 35 3.94 -0.09 -31.02
CA VAL A 35 3.47 1.22 -30.53
C VAL A 35 4.71 2.10 -30.41
N ALA A 36 4.62 3.35 -30.87
CA ALA A 36 5.71 4.32 -30.77
C ALA A 36 6.36 4.25 -29.37
N PRO A 37 7.69 4.32 -29.26
CA PRO A 37 8.36 4.12 -27.98
C PRO A 37 7.73 5.03 -26.93
N PHE A 38 7.32 4.44 -25.82
CA PHE A 38 6.74 5.18 -24.68
C PHE A 38 7.79 6.19 -24.20
N ALA A 39 7.52 7.48 -24.42
CA ALA A 39 8.39 8.57 -24.00
C ALA A 39 7.84 9.16 -22.70
N MET A 40 8.53 8.93 -21.59
CA MET A 40 8.23 9.58 -20.32
C MET A 40 8.72 11.01 -20.35
N GLN A 41 7.87 11.93 -19.90
CA GLN A 41 8.23 13.32 -19.67
C GLN A 41 8.07 13.63 -18.18
N GLN A 42 9.08 14.28 -17.61
CA GLN A 42 8.96 14.80 -16.26
C GLN A 42 7.95 15.95 -16.26
N LYS A 43 6.87 15.79 -15.46
CA LYS A 43 5.84 16.83 -15.31
C LYS A 43 6.29 17.88 -14.30
N TRP A 44 6.77 17.43 -13.16
CA TRP A 44 7.27 18.27 -12.07
C TRP A 44 8.28 17.50 -11.20
N SER A 45 8.88 18.15 -10.22
CA SER A 45 9.71 17.53 -9.20
C SER A 45 9.54 18.27 -7.88
N TRP A 46 9.49 17.52 -6.79
CA TRP A 46 9.51 18.04 -5.44
C TRP A 46 10.86 17.75 -4.80
N ASN A 47 11.44 18.71 -4.06
CA ASN A 47 12.76 18.55 -3.47
C ASN A 47 12.82 18.92 -1.98
N SER A 48 11.88 19.73 -1.50
CA SER A 48 11.87 20.22 -0.12
C SER A 48 10.55 20.92 0.18
N SER A 49 10.24 21.10 1.44
CA SER A 49 9.08 21.77 2.00
C SER A 49 9.51 22.88 2.96
N GLU A 50 8.61 23.79 3.31
CA GLU A 50 8.86 24.79 4.36
C GLU A 50 8.92 24.13 5.75
N PHE A 51 8.04 23.14 5.99
CA PHE A 51 8.05 22.36 7.23
C PHE A 51 9.06 21.23 7.14
N MET A 52 10.02 21.17 8.06
CA MET A 52 11.09 20.17 8.08
C MET A 52 11.79 20.00 6.72
N PRO A 53 12.43 21.04 6.16
CA PRO A 53 12.99 21.04 4.82
C PRO A 53 14.06 19.96 4.57
N GLU A 54 14.68 19.47 5.63
CA GLU A 54 15.64 18.36 5.55
C GLU A 54 15.00 16.98 5.44
N HIS A 55 13.66 16.84 5.63
CA HIS A 55 12.92 15.61 5.39
C HIS A 55 12.54 15.53 3.91
N ASN A 56 13.52 15.25 3.07
CA ASN A 56 13.40 15.26 1.61
C ASN A 56 13.77 13.93 0.95
N GLN A 57 13.86 12.86 1.73
CA GLN A 57 14.09 11.50 1.24
C GLN A 57 12.78 10.72 1.30
N VAL A 58 12.54 9.87 0.31
CA VAL A 58 11.38 8.97 0.22
C VAL A 58 11.91 7.55 0.07
N LEU A 59 11.38 6.61 0.84
CA LEU A 59 11.73 5.19 0.78
C LEU A 59 10.52 4.34 0.37
N ALA A 60 9.37 4.55 1.01
CA ALA A 60 8.15 3.83 0.72
C ALA A 60 7.52 4.30 -0.60
N THR A 61 6.70 3.45 -1.19
CA THR A 61 5.96 3.76 -2.42
C THR A 61 4.96 4.88 -2.15
N PRO A 62 4.92 5.96 -2.97
CA PRO A 62 3.88 6.97 -2.88
C PRO A 62 2.49 6.40 -3.19
N VAL A 63 1.47 6.97 -2.57
CA VAL A 63 0.07 6.69 -2.89
C VAL A 63 -0.47 7.81 -3.78
N VAL A 64 -1.24 7.45 -4.81
CA VAL A 64 -1.85 8.39 -5.75
C VAL A 64 -3.36 8.38 -5.57
N VAL A 65 -3.95 9.54 -5.27
CA VAL A 65 -5.34 9.67 -4.85
C VAL A 65 -5.86 11.10 -5.06
N GLN A 66 -7.15 11.30 -5.29
CA GLN A 66 -7.74 12.64 -5.37
C GLN A 66 -7.94 13.20 -3.95
N LEU A 67 -7.40 14.39 -3.68
CA LEU A 67 -7.49 15.05 -2.38
C LEU A 67 -8.17 16.42 -2.44
N ASN A 68 -8.24 17.05 -3.61
CA ASN A 68 -8.80 18.38 -3.77
C ASN A 68 -9.55 18.52 -5.09
N ASP A 69 -10.50 19.47 -5.12
CA ASP A 69 -11.22 19.87 -6.32
C ASP A 69 -10.32 20.76 -7.18
N ASP A 70 -9.68 20.18 -8.20
CA ASP A 70 -8.79 20.89 -9.14
C ASP A 70 -9.53 21.50 -10.31
N ASN A 71 -10.72 21.02 -10.62
CA ASN A 71 -11.50 21.44 -11.78
C ASN A 71 -12.52 22.56 -11.43
N GLY A 72 -12.80 22.77 -10.14
CA GLY A 72 -13.66 23.83 -9.62
C GLY A 72 -15.16 23.53 -9.69
N ASP A 73 -15.54 22.26 -9.74
CA ASP A 73 -16.94 21.84 -9.80
C ASP A 73 -17.57 21.56 -8.42
N LEU A 74 -16.78 21.71 -7.34
CA LEU A 74 -17.13 21.50 -5.93
C LEU A 74 -17.30 20.03 -5.54
N VAL A 75 -16.76 19.10 -6.31
CA VAL A 75 -16.74 17.68 -6.02
C VAL A 75 -15.30 17.16 -6.15
N ILE A 76 -14.82 16.38 -5.20
CA ILE A 76 -13.55 15.68 -5.33
C ILE A 76 -13.85 14.31 -5.93
N ASP A 77 -13.49 14.09 -7.19
CA ASP A 77 -13.76 12.85 -7.91
C ASP A 77 -12.73 12.51 -9.00
N ASN A 78 -13.03 11.53 -9.83
CA ASN A 78 -12.14 11.08 -10.90
C ASN A 78 -11.97 12.08 -12.07
N ASN A 79 -12.65 13.22 -12.06
CA ASN A 79 -12.44 14.30 -13.03
C ASN A 79 -11.34 15.26 -12.57
N ASP A 80 -10.92 15.18 -11.30
CA ASP A 80 -9.79 15.92 -10.77
C ASP A 80 -8.46 15.27 -11.11
N VAL A 81 -7.38 16.03 -10.96
CA VAL A 81 -6.03 15.51 -11.12
C VAL A 81 -5.61 14.80 -9.83
N ALA A 82 -5.28 13.52 -9.94
CA ALA A 82 -4.85 12.77 -8.78
C ALA A 82 -3.55 13.32 -8.17
N ASP A 83 -3.53 13.43 -6.85
CA ASP A 83 -2.46 13.92 -6.02
C ASP A 83 -1.55 12.81 -5.52
N VAL A 84 -0.44 13.18 -4.89
CA VAL A 84 0.56 12.22 -4.43
C VAL A 84 0.78 12.35 -2.93
N VAL A 85 0.49 11.28 -2.18
CA VAL A 85 0.80 11.21 -0.74
C VAL A 85 2.11 10.46 -0.55
N VAL A 86 3.05 11.08 0.16
CA VAL A 86 4.38 10.52 0.43
C VAL A 86 4.69 10.61 1.92
N VAL A 87 5.53 9.68 2.40
CA VAL A 87 6.18 9.82 3.71
C VAL A 87 7.64 10.20 3.49
N THR A 88 8.02 11.38 3.93
CA THR A 88 9.37 11.92 3.76
C THR A 88 10.16 11.83 5.05
N PHE A 89 11.48 11.62 4.96
CA PHE A 89 12.34 11.48 6.13
C PHE A 89 13.72 12.10 5.90
N LYS A 90 14.55 12.13 6.95
CA LYS A 90 15.86 12.77 6.98
C LYS A 90 16.97 11.79 7.35
N ASN A 91 18.10 11.86 6.64
CA ASN A 91 19.37 11.26 7.03
C ASN A 91 19.29 9.77 7.44
N SER A 92 18.53 8.96 6.70
CA SER A 92 18.31 7.55 6.99
C SER A 92 17.54 7.26 8.30
N ASP A 93 17.00 8.28 8.98
CA ASP A 93 16.09 8.09 10.13
C ASP A 93 14.64 7.98 9.64
N TYR A 94 14.33 6.87 8.97
CA TYR A 94 13.01 6.59 8.42
C TYR A 94 11.94 6.34 9.49
N SER A 95 12.34 6.22 10.77
CA SER A 95 11.38 6.05 11.87
C SER A 95 10.65 7.34 12.26
N LYS A 96 11.06 8.48 11.69
CA LYS A 96 10.53 9.82 11.99
C LYS A 96 10.18 10.55 10.71
N GLY A 97 9.26 9.99 9.96
CA GLY A 97 8.80 10.57 8.70
C GLY A 97 7.68 11.59 8.88
N VAL A 98 7.51 12.42 7.86
CA VAL A 98 6.40 13.37 7.72
C VAL A 98 5.54 12.93 6.56
N VAL A 99 4.23 12.76 6.79
CA VAL A 99 3.26 12.54 5.71
C VAL A 99 3.00 13.87 5.02
N ARG A 100 3.06 13.88 3.69
CA ARG A 100 2.81 15.06 2.85
C ARG A 100 1.90 14.71 1.69
N ALA A 101 1.06 15.65 1.30
CA ALA A 101 0.34 15.60 0.05
C ALA A 101 0.90 16.64 -0.93
N LEU A 102 1.13 16.21 -2.16
CA LEU A 102 1.66 17.03 -3.24
C LEU A 102 0.66 17.04 -4.39
N SER A 103 0.36 18.23 -4.92
CA SER A 103 -0.53 18.37 -6.07
C SER A 103 -0.01 17.61 -7.28
N GLY A 104 -0.87 16.82 -7.88
CA GLY A 104 -0.59 16.15 -9.13
C GLY A 104 -0.45 17.11 -10.33
N ILE A 105 -0.92 18.35 -10.22
CA ILE A 105 -0.81 19.36 -11.28
C ILE A 105 0.64 19.81 -11.45
N ASP A 106 1.29 20.24 -10.36
CA ASP A 106 2.58 20.93 -10.41
C ASP A 106 3.60 20.52 -9.34
N GLY A 107 3.22 19.59 -8.42
CA GLY A 107 4.06 19.12 -7.34
C GLY A 107 4.14 20.09 -6.15
N SER A 108 3.32 21.13 -6.10
CA SER A 108 3.20 21.99 -4.93
C SER A 108 2.65 21.21 -3.74
N GLU A 109 3.07 21.58 -2.54
CA GLU A 109 2.57 20.93 -1.32
C GLU A 109 1.15 21.41 -1.04
N LEU A 110 0.20 20.46 -0.96
CA LEU A 110 -1.18 20.72 -0.55
C LEU A 110 -1.24 20.86 0.97
N TRP A 111 -0.63 19.92 1.66
CA TRP A 111 -0.49 19.95 3.12
C TRP A 111 0.68 19.06 3.57
N ASP A 112 1.13 19.30 4.78
CA ASP A 112 1.99 18.42 5.57
C ASP A 112 1.29 18.06 6.89
N TYR A 113 1.55 16.86 7.41
CA TYR A 113 0.98 16.42 8.67
C TYR A 113 1.80 16.93 9.85
N SER A 114 1.85 18.27 9.99
CA SER A 114 2.58 18.97 11.05
C SER A 114 1.79 19.15 12.35
N GLN A 115 0.47 19.05 12.28
CA GLN A 115 -0.42 19.25 13.43
C GLN A 115 -0.51 18.01 14.34
N GLY A 116 -0.23 16.85 13.80
CA GLY A 116 -0.08 15.63 14.57
C GLY A 116 1.40 15.41 14.90
N VAL A 117 1.71 15.11 16.13
CA VAL A 117 3.08 14.77 16.56
C VAL A 117 3.52 13.40 16.02
N ILE A 118 2.85 12.89 15.00
CA ILE A 118 3.15 11.57 14.47
C ILE A 118 4.36 11.66 13.57
N MET A 119 5.42 11.10 14.07
CA MET A 119 6.56 10.72 13.24
C MET A 119 6.20 9.42 12.55
N ALA A 120 5.63 9.50 11.33
CA ALA A 120 5.26 8.32 10.56
C ALA A 120 6.47 7.43 10.29
N ASP A 121 6.25 6.12 10.20
CA ASP A 121 7.32 5.21 9.79
C ASP A 121 7.47 5.23 8.28
N ALA A 122 8.46 5.99 7.80
CA ALA A 122 8.71 6.19 6.38
C ALA A 122 9.29 4.96 5.66
N ALA A 123 9.49 3.85 6.37
CA ALA A 123 9.85 2.58 5.76
C ALA A 123 8.65 1.87 5.11
N PHE A 124 7.43 2.30 5.43
CA PHE A 124 6.19 1.66 5.01
C PHE A 124 5.26 2.64 4.30
N THR A 125 4.46 2.09 3.40
CA THR A 125 3.48 2.84 2.63
C THR A 125 2.27 3.17 3.50
N VAL A 126 1.77 4.41 3.41
CA VAL A 126 0.45 4.78 3.94
C VAL A 126 -0.66 4.12 3.13
N GLY A 127 -1.83 3.94 3.74
CA GLY A 127 -3.03 3.52 3.02
C GLY A 127 -3.91 4.72 2.68
N ALA A 128 -4.72 4.63 1.63
CA ALA A 128 -5.72 5.63 1.30
C ALA A 128 -7.00 4.97 0.79
N ALA A 129 -8.12 5.28 1.42
CA ALA A 129 -9.45 4.84 1.00
C ALA A 129 -10.54 5.68 1.69
N ASP A 130 -11.75 5.64 1.16
CA ASP A 130 -12.94 6.17 1.82
C ASP A 130 -13.41 5.15 2.88
N PHE A 131 -13.04 5.38 4.13
CA PHE A 131 -13.35 4.46 5.23
C PHE A 131 -14.69 4.72 5.90
N ASP A 132 -15.24 5.91 5.78
CA ASP A 132 -16.53 6.26 6.41
C ASP A 132 -17.67 6.39 5.41
N GLY A 133 -17.42 6.22 4.12
CA GLY A 133 -18.43 6.17 3.08
C GLY A 133 -18.95 7.54 2.67
N ASP A 134 -18.20 8.62 2.93
CA ASP A 134 -18.59 9.98 2.55
C ASP A 134 -18.21 10.35 1.10
N GLY A 135 -17.48 9.49 0.42
CA GLY A 135 -17.02 9.65 -0.96
C GLY A 135 -15.66 10.34 -1.07
N ILE A 136 -15.04 10.73 0.04
CA ILE A 136 -13.72 11.36 0.11
C ILE A 136 -12.76 10.42 0.82
N VAL A 137 -11.52 10.35 0.35
CA VAL A 137 -10.55 9.41 0.91
C VAL A 137 -9.93 9.92 2.20
N GLU A 138 -9.67 8.99 3.13
CA GLU A 138 -8.80 9.17 4.27
C GLU A 138 -7.46 8.47 4.05
N ILE A 139 -6.44 9.00 4.75
CA ILE A 139 -5.09 8.47 4.76
C ILE A 139 -4.82 7.77 6.09
N VAL A 140 -4.44 6.50 6.05
CA VAL A 140 -4.01 5.72 7.22
C VAL A 140 -2.51 5.86 7.40
N ALA A 141 -2.08 6.43 8.52
CA ALA A 141 -0.67 6.59 8.86
C ALA A 141 -0.36 6.05 10.26
N SER A 142 0.79 5.40 10.40
CA SER A 142 1.23 4.83 11.67
C SER A 142 2.64 5.26 12.02
N SER A 143 2.88 5.44 13.32
CA SER A 143 4.18 5.70 13.91
C SER A 143 4.59 4.53 14.81
N ARG A 144 5.88 4.24 14.90
CA ARG A 144 6.37 3.27 15.89
C ARG A 144 6.44 3.83 17.33
N PHE A 145 6.14 5.11 17.52
CA PHE A 145 6.24 5.80 18.80
C PHE A 145 4.88 6.10 19.45
N GLU A 146 3.79 5.98 18.68
CA GLU A 146 2.43 6.26 19.14
C GLU A 146 1.64 4.96 19.34
N ASP A 147 0.75 4.94 20.32
CA ASP A 147 -0.13 3.81 20.62
C ASP A 147 -1.45 3.87 19.84
N PHE A 148 -1.47 4.62 18.74
CA PHE A 148 -2.62 4.74 17.84
C PHE A 148 -2.19 4.81 16.37
N VAL A 149 -3.13 4.46 15.51
CA VAL A 149 -3.09 4.71 14.07
C VAL A 149 -3.86 6.00 13.82
N SER A 150 -3.30 6.90 13.02
CA SER A 150 -4.01 8.12 12.62
C SER A 150 -4.73 7.92 11.30
N ILE A 151 -5.97 8.34 11.29
CA ILE A 151 -6.78 8.53 10.10
C ILE A 151 -6.80 10.03 9.83
N ILE A 152 -6.24 10.43 8.71
CA ILE A 152 -6.03 11.82 8.29
C ILE A 152 -6.99 12.08 7.14
N ASP A 153 -7.71 13.20 7.16
CA ASP A 153 -8.60 13.59 6.07
C ASP A 153 -7.85 14.15 4.84
N HIS A 154 -8.58 14.45 3.79
CA HIS A 154 -8.05 15.01 2.56
C HIS A 154 -7.39 16.40 2.72
N GLU A 155 -7.66 17.11 3.80
CA GLU A 155 -7.07 18.41 4.15
C GLU A 155 -5.83 18.29 5.05
N GLY A 156 -5.42 17.06 5.40
CA GLY A 156 -4.26 16.81 6.28
C GLY A 156 -4.56 16.95 7.77
N VAL A 157 -5.84 16.90 8.18
CA VAL A 157 -6.27 17.00 9.57
C VAL A 157 -6.58 15.61 10.14
N THR A 158 -6.28 15.37 11.41
CA THR A 158 -6.66 14.11 12.06
C THR A 158 -8.18 14.00 12.17
N LYS A 159 -8.78 13.10 11.41
CA LYS A 159 -10.21 12.76 11.46
C LYS A 159 -10.50 11.80 12.62
N LYS A 160 -9.63 10.81 12.83
CA LYS A 160 -9.79 9.78 13.88
C LYS A 160 -8.43 9.23 14.33
N GLN A 161 -8.38 8.75 15.56
CA GLN A 161 -7.27 7.95 16.08
C GLN A 161 -7.81 6.60 16.56
N ILE A 162 -7.23 5.52 16.09
CA ILE A 162 -7.60 4.16 16.45
C ILE A 162 -6.49 3.58 17.32
N ALA A 163 -6.84 3.12 18.53
CA ALA A 163 -5.86 2.50 19.42
C ALA A 163 -5.25 1.26 18.77
N LYS A 164 -3.94 1.12 18.84
CA LYS A 164 -3.24 -0.05 18.35
C LYS A 164 -3.48 -1.26 19.24
N ALA A 165 -3.53 -2.45 18.64
CA ALA A 165 -3.62 -3.70 19.37
C ALA A 165 -2.38 -3.93 20.26
N ASN A 166 -1.22 -3.52 19.78
CA ASN A 166 0.06 -3.57 20.48
C ASN A 166 0.82 -2.25 20.31
N SER A 167 1.98 -2.12 20.94
CA SER A 167 2.82 -0.91 20.85
C SER A 167 4.19 -1.19 20.24
N GLY A 168 4.83 -0.12 19.77
CA GLY A 168 6.20 -0.14 19.26
C GLY A 168 6.32 -0.54 17.78
N TRP A 169 7.52 -0.92 17.36
CA TRP A 169 7.87 -1.17 15.96
C TRP A 169 7.12 -2.35 15.31
N ARG A 170 6.52 -3.23 16.11
CA ARG A 170 5.73 -4.39 15.61
C ARG A 170 4.41 -3.97 14.97
N THR A 171 3.95 -2.77 15.26
CA THR A 171 2.67 -2.23 14.83
C THR A 171 2.78 -1.34 13.60
N THR A 172 3.89 -1.40 12.88
CA THR A 172 4.11 -0.68 11.63
C THR A 172 4.35 -1.67 10.49
N GLY A 173 3.83 -1.36 9.32
CA GLY A 173 3.91 -2.15 8.11
C GLY A 173 3.27 -1.40 6.95
N ASP A 174 3.32 -1.96 5.75
CA ASP A 174 2.51 -1.49 4.64
C ASP A 174 1.02 -1.69 4.96
N VAL A 175 0.19 -0.78 4.50
CA VAL A 175 -1.26 -0.85 4.73
C VAL A 175 -1.91 -1.64 3.61
N THR A 176 -2.58 -2.74 3.96
CA THR A 176 -3.46 -3.48 3.04
C THR A 176 -4.90 -3.11 3.35
N ILE A 177 -5.70 -2.77 2.34
CA ILE A 177 -7.08 -2.32 2.48
C ILE A 177 -8.00 -3.24 1.69
N ALA A 178 -9.06 -3.72 2.31
CA ALA A 178 -10.09 -4.54 1.69
C ALA A 178 -11.38 -4.56 2.53
N ASP A 179 -12.50 -4.90 1.91
CA ASP A 179 -13.69 -5.38 2.61
C ASP A 179 -13.45 -6.84 3.00
N ILE A 180 -12.79 -7.03 4.16
CA ILE A 180 -12.29 -8.33 4.60
C ILE A 180 -13.44 -9.27 4.97
N ASN A 181 -14.50 -8.74 5.56
CA ASN A 181 -15.61 -9.53 6.05
C ASN A 181 -16.83 -9.55 5.12
N GLY A 182 -16.76 -8.92 3.94
CA GLY A 182 -17.80 -8.91 2.92
C GLY A 182 -19.04 -8.10 3.29
N ASN A 183 -18.92 -7.13 4.20
CA ASN A 183 -20.05 -6.34 4.68
C ASN A 183 -20.24 -5.00 3.97
N GLY A 184 -19.37 -4.66 3.03
CA GLY A 184 -19.37 -3.41 2.27
C GLY A 184 -18.61 -2.25 2.92
N SER A 185 -18.03 -2.44 4.11
CA SER A 185 -17.14 -1.48 4.76
C SER A 185 -15.70 -1.92 4.63
N LEU A 186 -14.78 -0.97 4.53
CA LEU A 186 -13.37 -1.30 4.38
C LEU A 186 -12.69 -1.51 5.75
N GLU A 187 -11.94 -2.58 5.84
CA GLU A 187 -10.96 -2.81 6.88
C GLU A 187 -9.54 -2.54 6.34
N PHE A 188 -8.59 -2.38 7.26
CA PHE A 188 -7.19 -2.32 6.90
C PHE A 188 -6.33 -3.20 7.81
N VAL A 189 -5.32 -3.80 7.21
CA VAL A 189 -4.28 -4.55 7.89
C VAL A 189 -3.06 -3.66 8.04
N LEU A 190 -2.54 -3.56 9.24
CA LEU A 190 -1.34 -2.78 9.53
C LEU A 190 -0.51 -3.48 10.60
N GLY A 191 0.74 -3.81 10.26
CA GLY A 191 1.70 -4.38 11.18
C GLY A 191 1.30 -5.74 11.71
N ASP A 192 0.67 -5.79 12.84
CA ASP A 192 0.30 -7.02 13.55
C ASP A 192 -1.20 -7.16 13.82
N ALA A 193 -2.04 -6.34 13.18
CA ALA A 193 -3.48 -6.38 13.42
C ALA A 193 -4.32 -5.94 12.22
N VAL A 194 -5.57 -6.35 12.27
CA VAL A 194 -6.65 -5.89 11.40
C VAL A 194 -7.47 -4.86 12.14
N TYR A 195 -7.83 -3.79 11.45
CA TYR A 195 -8.57 -2.67 11.99
C TYR A 195 -9.80 -2.38 11.13
N ASN A 196 -10.88 -2.03 11.79
CA ASN A 196 -12.06 -1.43 11.19
C ASN A 196 -12.16 0.02 11.63
N TYR A 197 -12.55 0.90 10.72
CA TYR A 197 -12.65 2.34 11.00
C TYR A 197 -13.56 2.63 12.18
N GLU A 198 -14.72 1.99 12.29
CA GLU A 198 -15.69 2.30 13.33
C GLU A 198 -15.39 1.63 14.68
N THR A 199 -15.01 0.36 14.65
CA THR A 199 -14.91 -0.47 15.87
C THR A 199 -13.50 -0.60 16.42
N GLY A 200 -12.49 -0.21 15.67
CA GLY A 200 -11.09 -0.31 16.07
C GLY A 200 -10.45 -1.65 15.71
N SER A 201 -9.51 -2.13 16.51
CA SER A 201 -8.83 -3.40 16.27
C SER A 201 -9.81 -4.58 16.36
N LEU A 202 -9.85 -5.42 15.32
CA LEU A 202 -10.69 -6.61 15.24
C LEU A 202 -9.97 -7.82 15.84
N PHE A 203 -8.79 -8.12 15.34
CA PHE A 203 -7.91 -9.17 15.85
C PHE A 203 -6.46 -8.87 15.54
N ASN A 204 -5.55 -9.58 16.17
CA ASN A 204 -4.11 -9.42 15.99
C ASN A 204 -3.43 -10.78 15.73
N PHE A 205 -2.28 -10.71 15.07
CA PHE A 205 -1.46 -11.85 14.69
C PHE A 205 0.04 -11.54 14.89
N ASP A 206 0.91 -12.43 14.46
CA ASP A 206 2.35 -12.16 14.46
C ASP A 206 2.66 -11.00 13.51
N ARG A 207 3.65 -10.17 13.85
CA ARG A 207 4.03 -9.01 13.04
C ARG A 207 4.24 -9.36 11.59
N ALA A 208 3.58 -8.63 10.70
CA ALA A 208 3.76 -8.69 9.26
C ALA A 208 4.17 -7.32 8.72
N PRO A 209 5.39 -7.16 8.17
CA PRO A 209 5.76 -5.91 7.47
C PRO A 209 4.90 -5.68 6.24
N THR A 210 4.44 -6.75 5.60
CA THR A 210 3.51 -6.73 4.47
C THR A 210 2.45 -7.81 4.67
N SER A 211 1.27 -7.59 4.14
CA SER A 211 0.17 -8.54 4.13
C SER A 211 -0.55 -8.53 2.80
N VAL A 212 -1.27 -9.60 2.50
CA VAL A 212 -2.15 -9.71 1.33
C VAL A 212 -3.50 -10.21 1.80
N SER A 213 -4.59 -9.60 1.33
CA SER A 213 -5.93 -10.14 1.53
C SER A 213 -6.47 -10.68 0.21
N PHE A 214 -7.11 -11.83 0.25
CA PHE A 214 -7.71 -12.50 -0.90
C PHE A 214 -8.69 -13.57 -0.43
N ASP A 215 -9.68 -13.88 -1.25
CA ASP A 215 -10.63 -14.97 -1.00
C ASP A 215 -9.97 -16.30 -1.41
N ALA A 216 -9.40 -17.00 -0.44
CA ALA A 216 -8.63 -18.23 -0.67
C ALA A 216 -9.51 -19.46 -0.92
N ASN A 217 -10.78 -19.41 -0.53
CA ASN A 217 -11.69 -20.55 -0.56
C ASN A 217 -12.92 -20.29 -1.44
N ASN A 218 -13.04 -19.12 -2.06
CA ASN A 218 -14.14 -18.65 -2.91
C ASN A 218 -15.50 -18.60 -2.16
N ASP A 219 -15.50 -18.22 -0.88
CA ASP A 219 -16.72 -18.04 -0.09
C ASP A 219 -17.24 -16.59 -0.06
N GLY A 220 -16.51 -15.65 -0.66
CA GLY A 220 -16.84 -14.23 -0.71
C GLY A 220 -16.32 -13.41 0.47
N VAL A 221 -15.62 -14.04 1.40
CA VAL A 221 -14.92 -13.40 2.53
C VAL A 221 -13.42 -13.51 2.30
N GLN A 222 -12.65 -12.51 2.72
CA GLN A 222 -11.24 -12.53 2.44
C GLN A 222 -10.42 -13.07 3.62
N GLU A 223 -9.47 -13.93 3.30
CA GLU A 223 -8.42 -14.35 4.21
C GLU A 223 -7.24 -13.37 4.16
N ILE A 224 -6.45 -13.39 5.23
CA ILE A 224 -5.27 -12.53 5.37
C ILE A 224 -4.03 -13.39 5.43
N LEU A 225 -3.17 -13.23 4.44
CA LEU A 225 -1.83 -13.82 4.40
C LEU A 225 -0.82 -12.84 5.01
N ALA A 226 -0.24 -13.22 6.13
CA ALA A 226 0.71 -12.40 6.88
C ALA A 226 1.85 -13.28 7.42
N THR A 227 3.10 -12.95 7.13
CA THR A 227 4.30 -13.69 7.60
C THR A 227 4.26 -15.21 7.36
N GLY A 228 3.75 -15.64 6.21
CA GLY A 228 3.64 -17.06 5.86
C GLY A 228 2.54 -17.81 6.61
N LYS A 229 1.57 -17.10 7.17
CA LYS A 229 0.39 -17.66 7.79
C LYS A 229 -0.86 -17.08 7.16
N LEU A 230 -1.87 -17.92 6.98
CA LEU A 230 -3.18 -17.54 6.49
C LEU A 230 -4.17 -17.53 7.66
N TYR A 231 -4.88 -16.43 7.80
CA TYR A 231 -5.87 -16.24 8.86
C TYR A 231 -7.25 -16.00 8.26
N ASP A 232 -8.29 -16.52 8.92
CA ASP A 232 -9.66 -16.17 8.59
C ASP A 232 -10.05 -14.77 9.10
N VAL A 233 -11.26 -14.33 8.76
CA VAL A 233 -11.83 -13.04 9.17
C VAL A 233 -11.95 -12.85 10.69
N ASN A 234 -11.90 -13.93 11.48
CA ASN A 234 -11.93 -13.91 12.94
C ASN A 234 -10.54 -14.02 13.58
N GLY A 235 -9.48 -14.13 12.75
CA GLY A 235 -8.11 -14.29 13.20
C GLY A 235 -7.72 -15.71 13.56
N ALA A 236 -8.51 -16.72 13.16
CA ALA A 236 -8.10 -18.10 13.32
C ALA A 236 -7.08 -18.48 12.22
N GLU A 237 -5.97 -19.12 12.63
CA GLU A 237 -4.96 -19.61 11.69
C GLU A 237 -5.53 -20.81 10.90
N LEU A 238 -5.64 -20.63 9.58
CA LEU A 238 -6.10 -21.66 8.65
C LEU A 238 -4.94 -22.51 8.11
N TRP A 239 -3.82 -21.84 7.89
CA TRP A 239 -2.62 -22.46 7.32
C TRP A 239 -1.36 -21.72 7.76
N SER A 240 -0.24 -22.44 7.84
CA SER A 240 1.06 -21.86 8.09
C SER A 240 2.16 -22.55 7.29
N TYR A 241 3.10 -21.74 6.83
CA TYR A 241 4.32 -22.23 6.21
C TYR A 241 5.18 -22.98 7.21
N THR A 242 5.63 -24.18 6.85
CA THR A 242 6.39 -25.07 7.73
C THR A 242 7.88 -25.15 7.37
N GLY A 243 8.36 -24.29 6.47
CA GLY A 243 9.77 -24.25 6.08
C GLY A 243 10.69 -23.67 7.16
N GLU A 244 11.99 -23.86 7.00
CA GLU A 244 13.00 -23.45 7.99
C GLU A 244 13.30 -21.95 8.01
N ASN A 245 12.81 -21.17 7.02
CA ASN A 245 13.11 -19.75 6.88
C ASN A 245 11.93 -18.89 7.32
N GLU A 246 12.22 -17.74 7.93
CA GLU A 246 11.22 -16.69 8.13
C GLU A 246 10.70 -16.18 6.78
N VAL A 247 9.39 -15.98 6.68
CA VAL A 247 8.73 -15.39 5.52
C VAL A 247 8.53 -13.91 5.77
N TRP A 248 9.05 -13.07 4.88
CA TRP A 248 8.92 -11.60 4.98
C TRP A 248 7.95 -11.04 3.96
N PHE A 249 7.91 -11.66 2.78
CA PHE A 249 7.06 -11.23 1.68
C PHE A 249 6.27 -12.42 1.16
N SER A 250 5.03 -12.21 0.84
CA SER A 250 4.16 -13.20 0.22
C SER A 250 3.41 -12.57 -0.94
N SER A 251 3.16 -13.36 -1.95
CA SER A 251 2.29 -13.02 -3.06
C SER A 251 1.31 -14.15 -3.33
N VAL A 252 0.23 -13.84 -4.01
CA VAL A 252 -0.84 -14.78 -4.31
C VAL A 252 -1.18 -14.67 -5.80
N ALA A 253 -1.26 -15.79 -6.49
CA ALA A 253 -1.67 -15.86 -7.87
C ALA A 253 -2.13 -17.29 -8.22
N ASP A 254 -3.06 -17.44 -9.14
CA ASP A 254 -3.35 -18.71 -9.78
C ASP A 254 -2.26 -18.98 -10.84
N ILE A 255 -1.20 -19.70 -10.44
CA ILE A 255 0.01 -19.90 -11.22
C ILE A 255 -0.18 -21.00 -12.28
N ASP A 256 -0.93 -22.05 -11.96
CA ASP A 256 -1.15 -23.18 -12.84
C ASP A 256 -2.49 -23.13 -13.60
N SER A 257 -3.28 -22.09 -13.38
CA SER A 257 -4.56 -21.80 -14.02
C SER A 257 -5.63 -22.86 -13.71
N ASP A 258 -5.62 -23.41 -12.49
CA ASP A 258 -6.62 -24.36 -12.02
C ASP A 258 -7.84 -23.69 -11.35
N GLY A 259 -7.78 -22.37 -11.15
CA GLY A 259 -8.81 -21.54 -10.53
C GLY A 259 -8.71 -21.46 -9.02
N GLN A 260 -7.63 -21.99 -8.43
CA GLN A 260 -7.29 -21.80 -7.02
C GLN A 260 -6.04 -20.93 -6.93
N PRO A 261 -5.93 -20.05 -5.93
CA PRO A 261 -4.74 -19.23 -5.76
C PRO A 261 -3.61 -19.99 -5.05
N GLU A 262 -2.40 -19.92 -5.58
CA GLU A 262 -1.19 -20.38 -4.92
C GLU A 262 -0.54 -19.25 -4.12
N ILE A 263 0.15 -19.64 -3.05
CA ILE A 263 0.91 -18.73 -2.19
C ILE A 263 2.39 -18.87 -2.51
N GLU A 264 3.00 -17.79 -3.00
CA GLU A 264 4.45 -17.67 -3.07
C GLU A 264 4.97 -16.89 -1.87
N SER A 265 6.05 -17.37 -1.26
CA SER A 265 6.65 -16.73 -0.08
C SER A 265 8.16 -16.63 -0.24
N GLY A 266 8.70 -15.48 0.14
CA GLY A 266 10.12 -15.15 0.03
C GLY A 266 10.70 -14.54 1.32
N LYS A 267 12.05 -14.52 1.36
CA LYS A 267 12.85 -13.91 2.44
C LYS A 267 13.62 -12.73 1.91
#